data_6c4b40c6115c9bfe06a8be271e3e0751
#
_entry.id   6c4b40c6115c9bfe06a8be271e3e0751
#
_cell.length_a   1.000
_cell.length_b   1.000
_cell.length_c   1.000
_cell.angle_alpha   90.00
_cell.angle_beta   90.00
_cell.angle_gamma   90.00
#
_symmetry.space_group_name_H-M   'P 1'
#
loop_
_entity.id
_entity.type
_entity.pdbx_description
1 polymer ?
#
loop_
_entity_poly.entity_id
_entity_poly.type
_entity_poly.pdbx_seq_one_letter_code
_entity_poly.pdbx_strand_id
1 'polypeptide(L)'
;KINLYTFPQIFEQFYNPKVALLAGIISAIGYMGFTSSQILAGAKLASATFIDLNLQTALIIMGVIAVVYTVMGGLKAVIYTDTIQWIILMGGLIFIGIPLGYNAIGGLSAIKETLPPEFLSFQNVSWQELVNWAVTIIPIWFVGMTLYQRIYSTRSKKEAQRAWFYAGLFEWPVMAMMGVLLGLF
;
A
#
# COMPACT_ATOMS: atom_id res chain seq x y z
N LYS A 1 -5.51 -23.17 16.44
CA LYS A 1 -5.33 -21.70 16.31
C LYS A 1 -4.18 -21.29 17.23
N ILE A 2 -3.06 -20.91 16.65
CA ILE A 2 -1.99 -20.27 17.40
C ILE A 2 -2.44 -18.82 17.55
N ASN A 3 -2.85 -18.40 18.75
CA ASN A 3 -3.28 -17.03 19.04
C ASN A 3 -2.07 -16.11 19.18
N LEU A 4 -1.35 -15.89 18.10
CA LEU A 4 -0.20 -14.97 18.05
C LEU A 4 -0.65 -13.69 17.36
N TYR A 5 -0.48 -12.56 18.03
CA TYR A 5 -0.93 -11.25 17.55
C TYR A 5 0.19 -10.45 16.88
N THR A 6 1.45 -10.81 17.13
CA THR A 6 2.61 -10.08 16.63
C THR A 6 3.62 -11.02 15.99
N PHE A 7 4.35 -10.50 14.99
CA PHE A 7 5.42 -11.23 14.32
C PHE A 7 6.53 -11.70 15.28
N PRO A 8 7.02 -10.90 16.22
CA PRO A 8 8.00 -11.37 17.22
C PRO A 8 7.52 -12.54 18.07
N GLN A 9 6.24 -12.65 18.39
CA GLN A 9 5.69 -13.79 19.16
C GLN A 9 5.85 -15.13 18.43
N ILE A 10 5.87 -15.11 17.10
CA ILE A 10 6.16 -16.32 16.31
C ILE A 10 7.59 -16.78 16.60
N PHE A 11 8.55 -15.86 16.60
CA PHE A 11 9.95 -16.20 16.90
C PHE A 11 10.16 -16.65 18.35
N GLU A 12 9.43 -16.08 19.29
CA GLU A 12 9.46 -16.54 20.69
C GLU A 12 9.01 -17.99 20.82
N GLN A 13 7.94 -18.35 20.11
CA GLN A 13 7.37 -19.70 20.17
C GLN A 13 8.26 -20.75 19.50
N PHE A 14 8.89 -20.42 18.37
CA PHE A 14 9.65 -21.41 17.59
C PHE A 14 11.17 -21.39 17.88
N TYR A 15 11.67 -20.34 18.49
CA TYR A 15 13.09 -20.16 18.79
C TYR A 15 13.32 -19.86 20.27
N ASN A 16 13.47 -18.58 20.61
CA ASN A 16 13.69 -18.14 21.99
C ASN A 16 13.39 -16.63 22.14
N PRO A 17 13.27 -16.11 23.39
CA PRO A 17 12.99 -14.69 23.64
C PRO A 17 14.04 -13.71 23.07
N LYS A 18 15.30 -14.11 22.98
CA LYS A 18 16.36 -13.22 22.40
C LYS A 18 16.16 -13.01 20.91
N VAL A 19 15.80 -14.08 20.19
CA VAL A 19 15.48 -13.96 18.75
C VAL A 19 14.20 -13.16 18.55
N ALA A 20 13.20 -13.34 19.41
CA ALA A 20 11.98 -12.54 19.38
C ALA A 20 12.24 -11.05 19.62
N LEU A 21 13.10 -10.71 20.57
CA LEU A 21 13.51 -9.33 20.84
C LEU A 21 14.19 -8.70 19.60
N LEU A 22 15.13 -9.42 18.99
CA LEU A 22 15.82 -8.95 17.78
C LEU A 22 14.83 -8.75 16.62
N ALA A 23 13.94 -9.72 16.39
CA ALA A 23 12.89 -9.61 15.39
C ALA A 23 11.95 -8.40 15.66
N GLY A 24 11.64 -8.14 16.93
CA GLY A 24 10.87 -6.98 17.36
C GLY A 24 11.54 -5.66 17.03
N ILE A 25 12.82 -5.53 17.34
CA ILE A 25 13.61 -4.31 17.05
C ILE A 25 13.70 -4.06 15.54
N ILE A 26 14.05 -5.08 14.76
CA ILE A 26 14.14 -4.98 13.30
C ILE A 26 12.79 -4.59 12.70
N SER A 27 11.71 -5.23 13.15
CA SER A 27 10.35 -4.91 12.70
C SER A 27 9.96 -3.48 13.05
N ALA A 28 10.26 -3.01 14.26
CA ALA A 28 9.96 -1.65 14.69
C ALA A 28 10.67 -0.62 13.81
N ILE A 29 11.95 -0.78 13.54
CA ILE A 29 12.73 0.11 12.64
C ILE A 29 12.14 0.10 11.23
N GLY A 30 11.82 -1.09 10.69
CA GLY A 30 11.22 -1.24 9.37
C GLY A 30 9.87 -0.54 9.26
N TYR A 31 8.99 -0.72 10.26
CA TYR A 31 7.68 -0.06 10.28
C TYR A 31 7.77 1.46 10.48
N MET A 32 8.74 1.95 11.25
CA MET A 32 8.99 3.40 11.35
C MET A 32 9.34 3.99 10.00
N GLY A 33 10.28 3.37 9.27
CA GLY A 33 10.65 3.81 7.92
C GLY A 33 9.48 3.76 6.95
N PHE A 34 8.72 2.67 6.95
CA PHE A 34 7.54 2.52 6.11
C PHE A 34 6.47 3.59 6.41
N THR A 35 6.12 3.78 7.68
CA THR A 35 5.13 4.79 8.10
C THR A 35 5.58 6.20 7.72
N SER A 36 6.84 6.53 7.91
CA SER A 36 7.41 7.82 7.52
C SER A 36 7.27 8.08 6.02
N SER A 37 7.53 7.07 5.19
CA SER A 37 7.38 7.17 3.74
C SER A 37 5.92 7.40 3.31
N GLN A 38 4.96 6.77 3.99
CA GLN A 38 3.52 6.94 3.72
C GLN A 38 3.04 8.35 4.10
N ILE A 39 3.45 8.84 5.27
CA ILE A 39 3.12 10.21 5.69
C ILE A 39 3.72 11.23 4.71
N LEU A 40 4.96 11.02 4.28
CA LEU A 40 5.61 11.89 3.28
C LEU A 40 4.88 11.87 1.93
N ALA A 41 4.46 10.69 1.46
CA ALA A 41 3.69 10.57 0.22
C ALA A 41 2.36 11.33 0.30
N GLY A 42 1.61 11.16 1.40
CA GLY A 42 0.37 11.89 1.65
C GLY A 42 0.58 13.40 1.76
N ALA A 43 1.64 13.84 2.43
CA ALA A 43 1.99 15.24 2.55
C ALA A 43 2.39 15.89 1.21
N LYS A 44 3.14 15.17 0.36
CA LYS A 44 3.46 15.61 -1.01
C LYS A 44 2.20 15.78 -1.85
N LEU A 45 1.28 14.81 -1.77
CA LEU A 45 0.00 14.92 -2.48
C LEU A 45 -0.81 16.11 -1.98
N ALA A 46 -0.92 16.30 -0.66
CA ALA A 46 -1.63 17.43 -0.08
C ALA A 46 -1.02 18.77 -0.48
N SER A 47 0.30 18.91 -0.40
CA SER A 47 0.99 20.14 -0.79
C SER A 47 0.92 20.44 -2.31
N ALA A 48 0.77 19.42 -3.15
CA ALA A 48 0.55 19.59 -4.58
C ALA A 48 -0.90 19.96 -4.93
N THR A 49 -1.85 19.58 -4.08
CA THR A 49 -3.29 19.78 -4.32
C THR A 49 -3.80 21.10 -3.76
N PHE A 50 -3.33 21.50 -2.58
CA PHE A 50 -3.78 22.71 -1.89
C PHE A 50 -2.79 23.85 -2.10
N ILE A 51 -3.27 24.93 -2.71
CA ILE A 51 -2.51 26.16 -2.89
C ILE A 51 -2.13 26.70 -1.50
N ASP A 52 -0.93 27.20 -1.33
CA ASP A 52 -0.37 27.74 -0.07
C ASP A 52 -0.07 26.71 1.05
N LEU A 53 -0.25 25.42 0.82
CA LEU A 53 0.13 24.40 1.78
C LEU A 53 1.57 23.92 1.51
N ASN A 54 2.54 24.42 2.30
CA ASN A 54 3.90 23.94 2.19
C ASN A 54 4.06 22.49 2.71
N LEU A 55 5.09 21.80 2.23
CA LEU A 55 5.34 20.39 2.55
C LEU A 55 5.52 20.14 4.06
N GLN A 56 6.16 21.05 4.77
CA GLN A 56 6.41 20.89 6.21
C GLN A 56 5.11 20.94 7.02
N THR A 57 4.24 21.88 6.71
CA THR A 57 2.90 21.98 7.33
C THR A 57 2.06 20.77 6.97
N ALA A 58 2.08 20.34 5.71
CA ALA A 58 1.38 19.14 5.26
C ALA A 58 1.84 17.88 6.00
N LEU A 59 3.15 17.71 6.23
CA LEU A 59 3.71 16.60 7.02
C LEU A 59 3.17 16.58 8.45
N ILE A 60 3.15 17.75 9.11
CA ILE A 60 2.64 17.85 10.47
C ILE A 60 1.15 17.51 10.51
N ILE A 61 0.35 18.09 9.64
CA ILE A 61 -1.10 17.84 9.56
C ILE A 61 -1.38 16.36 9.32
N MET A 62 -0.76 15.75 8.31
CA MET A 62 -0.95 14.33 7.97
C MET A 62 -0.51 13.42 9.12
N GLY A 63 0.62 13.72 9.75
CA GLY A 63 1.10 12.97 10.92
C GLY A 63 0.15 13.05 12.10
N VAL A 64 -0.33 14.25 12.45
CA VAL A 64 -1.28 14.46 13.55
C VAL A 64 -2.60 13.73 13.27
N ILE A 65 -3.17 13.87 12.08
CA ILE A 65 -4.40 13.17 11.71
C ILE A 65 -4.22 11.66 11.84
N ALA A 66 -3.13 11.10 11.31
CA ALA A 66 -2.85 9.66 11.39
C ALA A 66 -2.74 9.17 12.84
N VAL A 67 -2.04 9.90 13.70
CA VAL A 67 -1.91 9.56 15.12
C VAL A 67 -3.25 9.64 15.84
N VAL A 68 -3.99 10.75 15.68
CA VAL A 68 -5.25 10.99 16.37
C VAL A 68 -6.27 9.91 16.04
N TYR A 69 -6.55 9.64 14.76
CA TYR A 69 -7.56 8.65 14.44
C TYR A 69 -7.14 7.21 14.78
N THR A 70 -5.84 6.91 14.74
CA THR A 70 -5.32 5.58 15.12
C THR A 70 -5.44 5.35 16.62
N VAL A 71 -5.08 6.34 17.44
CA VAL A 71 -5.16 6.26 18.90
C VAL A 71 -6.62 6.20 19.37
N MET A 72 -7.50 7.01 18.78
CA MET A 72 -8.92 7.05 19.18
C MET A 72 -9.72 5.83 18.75
N GLY A 73 -9.41 5.28 17.58
CA GLY A 73 -10.25 4.26 16.96
C GLY A 73 -9.70 2.83 17.00
N GLY A 74 -8.40 2.67 17.21
CA GLY A 74 -7.74 1.38 17.19
C GLY A 74 -7.89 0.65 15.85
N LEU A 75 -7.58 -0.65 15.84
CA LEU A 75 -7.60 -1.48 14.62
C LEU A 75 -8.97 -1.54 13.94
N LYS A 76 -10.05 -1.52 14.72
CA LYS A 76 -11.41 -1.63 14.16
C LYS A 76 -11.78 -0.39 13.34
N ALA A 77 -11.49 0.80 13.85
CA ALA A 77 -11.76 2.04 13.11
C ALA A 77 -10.89 2.13 11.85
N VAL A 78 -9.62 1.74 11.94
CA VAL A 78 -8.73 1.69 10.78
C VAL A 78 -9.30 0.78 9.67
N ILE A 79 -9.79 -0.41 10.00
CA ILE A 79 -10.39 -1.32 9.00
C ILE A 79 -11.62 -0.69 8.32
N TYR A 80 -12.49 -0.01 9.08
CA TYR A 80 -13.67 0.65 8.50
C TYR A 80 -13.29 1.84 7.61
N THR A 81 -12.37 2.68 8.08
CA THR A 81 -11.89 3.82 7.28
C THR A 81 -11.16 3.37 6.04
N ASP A 82 -10.32 2.35 6.11
CA ASP A 82 -9.65 1.75 4.94
C ASP A 82 -10.66 1.30 3.89
N THR A 83 -11.75 0.65 4.31
CA THR A 83 -12.79 0.17 3.38
C THR A 83 -13.46 1.33 2.65
N ILE A 84 -13.84 2.39 3.37
CA ILE A 84 -14.47 3.58 2.78
C ILE A 84 -13.48 4.30 1.85
N GLN A 85 -12.27 4.50 2.30
CA GLN A 85 -11.20 5.13 1.50
C GLN A 85 -10.92 4.34 0.23
N TRP A 86 -10.89 3.00 0.32
CA TRP A 86 -10.69 2.15 -0.85
C TRP A 86 -11.83 2.33 -1.89
N ILE A 87 -13.09 2.37 -1.45
CA ILE A 87 -14.24 2.59 -2.34
C ILE A 87 -14.15 3.96 -3.02
N ILE A 88 -13.83 5.02 -2.25
CA ILE A 88 -13.69 6.38 -2.78
C ILE A 88 -12.53 6.45 -3.78
N LEU A 89 -11.39 5.85 -3.44
CA LEU A 89 -10.21 5.84 -4.29
C LEU A 89 -10.48 5.10 -5.60
N MET A 90 -11.06 3.90 -5.53
CA MET A 90 -11.38 3.10 -6.71
C MET A 90 -12.41 3.80 -7.58
N GLY A 91 -13.49 4.32 -6.98
CA GLY A 91 -14.50 5.08 -7.70
C GLY A 91 -13.95 6.35 -8.34
N GLY A 92 -13.16 7.12 -7.58
CA GLY A 92 -12.50 8.32 -8.08
C GLY A 92 -11.54 8.05 -9.24
N LEU A 93 -10.71 7.01 -9.12
CA LEU A 93 -9.78 6.65 -10.19
C LEU A 93 -10.48 6.14 -11.44
N ILE A 94 -11.43 5.22 -11.31
CA ILE A 94 -12.11 4.57 -12.45
C ILE A 94 -13.02 5.56 -13.16
N PHE A 95 -13.84 6.34 -12.43
CA PHE A 95 -14.88 7.16 -13.04
C PHE A 95 -14.45 8.61 -13.28
N ILE A 96 -13.40 9.08 -12.62
CA ILE A 96 -12.95 10.47 -12.73
C ILE A 96 -11.51 10.54 -13.22
N GLY A 97 -10.55 9.99 -12.50
CA GLY A 97 -9.13 10.17 -12.74
C GLY A 97 -8.68 9.67 -14.12
N ILE A 98 -8.99 8.42 -14.43
CA ILE A 98 -8.61 7.80 -15.71
C ILE A 98 -9.33 8.48 -16.90
N PRO A 99 -10.65 8.71 -16.89
CA PRO A 99 -11.32 9.41 -17.98
C PRO A 99 -10.83 10.84 -18.19
N LEU A 100 -10.58 11.59 -17.13
CA LEU A 100 -10.06 12.95 -17.23
C LEU A 100 -8.62 12.96 -17.76
N GLY A 101 -7.75 12.10 -17.23
CA GLY A 101 -6.37 11.99 -17.72
C GLY A 101 -6.32 11.59 -19.19
N TYR A 102 -7.09 10.59 -19.59
CA TYR A 102 -7.20 10.15 -20.98
C TYR A 102 -7.67 11.26 -21.93
N ASN A 103 -8.68 12.04 -21.55
CA ASN A 103 -9.18 13.15 -22.34
C ASN A 103 -8.20 14.33 -22.36
N ALA A 104 -7.55 14.63 -21.24
CA ALA A 104 -6.60 15.75 -21.14
C ALA A 104 -5.37 15.55 -22.03
N ILE A 105 -4.91 14.32 -22.17
CA ILE A 105 -3.75 13.99 -23.01
C ILE A 105 -4.08 13.89 -24.50
N GLY A 106 -5.36 13.81 -24.88
CA GLY A 106 -5.79 13.63 -26.26
C GLY A 106 -5.95 12.17 -26.70
N GLY A 107 -6.06 11.26 -25.74
CA GLY A 107 -6.37 9.84 -25.98
C GLY A 107 -5.18 9.00 -26.39
N LEU A 108 -5.49 7.77 -26.86
CA LEU A 108 -4.48 6.74 -27.15
C LEU A 108 -3.52 7.14 -28.29
N SER A 109 -3.97 7.98 -29.23
CA SER A 109 -3.16 8.46 -30.35
C SER A 109 -2.01 9.35 -29.84
N ALA A 110 -2.34 10.31 -28.99
CA ALA A 110 -1.37 11.21 -28.40
C ALA A 110 -0.36 10.47 -27.50
N ILE A 111 -0.80 9.46 -26.76
CA ILE A 111 0.10 8.59 -25.95
C ILE A 111 1.14 7.91 -26.87
N LYS A 112 0.70 7.34 -27.97
CA LYS A 112 1.60 6.65 -28.91
C LYS A 112 2.58 7.58 -29.65
N GLU A 113 2.19 8.83 -29.85
CA GLU A 113 3.04 9.84 -30.51
C GLU A 113 4.04 10.48 -29.54
N THR A 114 3.63 10.65 -28.29
CA THR A 114 4.41 11.38 -27.28
C THR A 114 5.38 10.48 -26.50
N LEU A 115 4.96 9.24 -26.21
CA LEU A 115 5.78 8.33 -25.41
C LEU A 115 6.76 7.53 -26.30
N PRO A 116 8.02 7.39 -25.86
CA PRO A 116 8.94 6.47 -26.48
C PRO A 116 8.34 5.05 -26.54
N PRO A 117 8.54 4.32 -27.63
CA PRO A 117 7.98 2.95 -27.81
C PRO A 117 8.32 1.98 -26.68
N GLU A 118 9.37 2.28 -25.97
CA GLU A 118 9.89 1.54 -24.82
C GLU A 118 8.93 1.53 -23.65
N PHE A 119 8.18 2.63 -23.40
CA PHE A 119 7.18 2.69 -22.33
C PHE A 119 5.94 1.84 -22.62
N LEU A 120 5.71 1.50 -23.87
CA LEU A 120 4.59 0.67 -24.31
C LEU A 120 4.99 -0.81 -24.50
N SER A 121 6.21 -1.19 -24.10
CA SER A 121 6.76 -2.54 -24.26
C SER A 121 7.22 -3.10 -22.92
N PHE A 122 6.95 -4.39 -22.70
CA PHE A 122 7.50 -5.14 -21.57
C PHE A 122 8.96 -5.58 -21.75
N GLN A 123 9.57 -5.27 -22.87
CA GLN A 123 10.93 -5.73 -23.21
C GLN A 123 12.03 -4.94 -22.47
N ASN A 124 11.70 -3.80 -21.89
CA ASN A 124 12.67 -2.95 -21.18
C ASN A 124 12.94 -3.34 -19.73
N VAL A 125 12.20 -4.29 -19.20
CA VAL A 125 12.42 -4.77 -17.83
C VAL A 125 13.41 -5.93 -17.90
N SER A 126 14.61 -5.71 -17.38
CA SER A 126 15.62 -6.76 -17.33
C SER A 126 15.20 -7.89 -16.37
N TRP A 127 15.68 -9.11 -16.66
CA TRP A 127 15.44 -10.23 -15.74
C TRP A 127 15.99 -9.97 -14.33
N GLN A 128 17.08 -9.25 -14.23
CA GLN A 128 17.67 -8.86 -12.95
C GLN A 128 16.74 -7.95 -12.13
N GLU A 129 16.06 -7.00 -12.77
CA GLU A 129 15.07 -6.13 -12.12
C GLU A 129 13.87 -6.94 -11.64
N LEU A 130 13.35 -7.86 -12.45
CA LEU A 130 12.26 -8.74 -12.04
C LEU A 130 12.63 -9.58 -10.83
N VAL A 131 13.84 -10.16 -10.82
CA VAL A 131 14.33 -10.93 -9.67
C VAL A 131 14.50 -10.04 -8.44
N ASN A 132 15.06 -8.84 -8.59
CA ASN A 132 15.22 -7.88 -7.49
C ASN A 132 13.87 -7.50 -6.89
N TRP A 133 12.87 -7.21 -7.72
CA TRP A 133 11.51 -6.93 -7.25
C TRP A 133 10.88 -8.12 -6.56
N ALA A 134 11.01 -9.32 -7.13
CA ALA A 134 10.48 -10.53 -6.52
C ALA A 134 11.11 -10.82 -5.15
N VAL A 135 12.44 -10.76 -5.05
CA VAL A 135 13.16 -10.98 -3.79
C VAL A 135 12.88 -9.90 -2.75
N THR A 136 12.57 -8.68 -3.17
CA THR A 136 12.25 -7.58 -2.27
C THR A 136 10.79 -7.62 -1.82
N ILE A 137 9.85 -7.76 -2.77
CA ILE A 137 8.42 -7.59 -2.51
C ILE A 137 7.80 -8.86 -1.90
N ILE A 138 8.14 -10.04 -2.45
CA ILE A 138 7.53 -11.29 -1.99
C ILE A 138 7.76 -11.55 -0.48
N PRO A 139 9.00 -11.44 0.06
CA PRO A 139 9.21 -11.65 1.49
C PRO A 139 8.49 -10.62 2.38
N ILE A 140 8.34 -9.37 1.95
CA ILE A 140 7.60 -8.35 2.71
C ILE A 140 6.16 -8.82 2.97
N TRP A 141 5.50 -9.41 1.97
CA TRP A 141 4.13 -9.92 2.12
C TRP A 141 4.03 -11.15 3.00
N PHE A 142 5.09 -11.96 3.09
CA PHE A 142 5.12 -13.11 4.01
C PHE A 142 5.37 -12.73 5.47
N VAL A 143 6.10 -11.64 5.73
CA VAL A 143 6.43 -11.21 7.10
C VAL A 143 5.59 -10.02 7.58
N GLY A 144 4.76 -9.46 6.73
CA GLY A 144 3.95 -8.27 7.01
C GLY A 144 2.98 -8.48 8.17
N MET A 145 3.29 -7.92 9.34
CA MET A 145 2.49 -8.08 10.55
C MET A 145 1.05 -7.57 10.39
N THR A 146 0.86 -6.50 9.65
CA THR A 146 -0.47 -5.91 9.39
C THR A 146 -1.42 -6.88 8.70
N LEU A 147 -0.90 -7.73 7.83
CA LEU A 147 -1.68 -8.76 7.15
C LEU A 147 -2.13 -9.85 8.11
N TYR A 148 -1.23 -10.33 8.96
CA TYR A 148 -1.55 -11.36 9.96
C TYR A 148 -2.58 -10.88 10.96
N GLN A 149 -2.50 -9.63 11.42
CA GLN A 149 -3.49 -9.04 12.32
C GLN A 149 -4.89 -9.03 11.68
N ARG A 150 -5.00 -8.70 10.40
CA ARG A 150 -6.28 -8.75 9.67
C ARG A 150 -6.79 -10.17 9.47
N ILE A 151 -5.91 -11.13 9.17
CA ILE A 151 -6.26 -12.56 9.08
C ILE A 151 -6.80 -13.08 10.42
N TYR A 152 -6.12 -12.75 11.52
CA TYR A 152 -6.53 -13.20 12.85
C TYR A 152 -7.82 -12.54 13.34
N SER A 153 -8.19 -11.37 12.82
CA SER A 153 -9.45 -10.69 13.13
C SER A 153 -10.67 -11.33 12.46
N THR A 154 -10.47 -12.25 11.48
CA THR A 154 -11.58 -12.95 10.82
C THR A 154 -12.18 -14.04 11.71
N ARG A 155 -13.48 -14.31 11.53
CA ARG A 155 -14.22 -15.30 12.33
C ARG A 155 -13.80 -16.74 12.01
N SER A 156 -13.38 -17.01 10.78
CA SER A 156 -13.02 -18.36 10.35
C SER A 156 -11.91 -18.38 9.32
N LYS A 157 -11.18 -19.52 9.24
CA LYS A 157 -10.16 -19.74 8.19
C LYS A 157 -10.74 -19.57 6.78
N LYS A 158 -11.98 -20.02 6.56
CA LYS A 158 -12.64 -19.93 5.25
C LYS A 158 -12.93 -18.48 4.84
N GLU A 159 -13.32 -17.64 5.80
CA GLU A 159 -13.49 -16.20 5.56
C GLU A 159 -12.14 -15.53 5.26
N ALA A 160 -11.09 -15.84 6.01
CA ALA A 160 -9.76 -15.34 5.74
C ALA A 160 -9.28 -15.70 4.32
N GLN A 161 -9.43 -16.96 3.91
CA GLN A 161 -9.05 -17.41 2.57
C GLN A 161 -9.82 -16.70 1.46
N ARG A 162 -11.14 -16.52 1.64
CA ARG A 162 -11.97 -15.78 0.68
C ARG A 162 -11.59 -14.31 0.61
N ALA A 163 -11.39 -13.66 1.75
CA ALA A 163 -10.97 -12.26 1.80
C ALA A 163 -9.64 -12.04 1.07
N TRP A 164 -8.67 -12.94 1.29
CA TRP A 164 -7.38 -12.90 0.58
C TRP A 164 -7.51 -13.11 -0.92
N PHE A 165 -8.33 -14.06 -1.33
CA PHE A 165 -8.58 -14.32 -2.75
C PHE A 165 -9.17 -13.09 -3.44
N TYR A 166 -10.21 -12.49 -2.85
CA TYR A 166 -10.83 -11.29 -3.42
C TYR A 166 -9.89 -10.08 -3.39
N ALA A 167 -9.17 -9.87 -2.30
CA ALA A 167 -8.18 -8.79 -2.22
C ALA A 167 -7.10 -8.96 -3.30
N GLY A 168 -6.54 -10.16 -3.47
CA GLY A 168 -5.55 -10.42 -4.51
C GLY A 168 -6.08 -10.24 -5.92
N LEU A 169 -7.35 -10.60 -6.18
CA LEU A 169 -7.97 -10.47 -7.50
C LEU A 169 -8.27 -9.01 -7.87
N PHE A 170 -8.74 -8.21 -6.91
CA PHE A 170 -9.18 -6.84 -7.19
C PHE A 170 -8.09 -5.81 -6.92
N GLU A 171 -7.33 -5.95 -5.85
CA GLU A 171 -6.35 -4.95 -5.46
C GLU A 171 -5.14 -4.96 -6.39
N TRP A 172 -4.51 -6.09 -6.61
CA TRP A 172 -3.29 -6.17 -7.40
C TRP A 172 -3.50 -5.85 -8.88
N PRO A 173 -4.36 -6.55 -9.63
CA PRO A 173 -4.50 -6.27 -11.05
C PRO A 173 -5.13 -4.91 -11.31
N VAL A 174 -6.18 -4.54 -10.56
CA VAL A 174 -6.93 -3.31 -10.82
C VAL A 174 -6.14 -2.10 -10.36
N MET A 175 -5.57 -2.10 -9.14
CA MET A 175 -4.78 -0.97 -8.63
C MET A 175 -3.49 -0.77 -9.42
N ALA A 176 -2.77 -1.86 -9.72
CA ALA A 176 -1.54 -1.77 -10.50
C ALA A 176 -1.82 -1.25 -11.91
N MET A 177 -2.87 -1.75 -12.57
CA MET A 177 -3.26 -1.29 -13.90
C MET A 177 -3.67 0.18 -13.91
N MET A 178 -4.43 0.63 -12.92
CA MET A 178 -4.80 2.05 -12.79
C MET A 178 -3.58 2.94 -12.56
N GLY A 179 -2.63 2.50 -11.73
CA GLY A 179 -1.37 3.21 -11.53
C GLY A 179 -0.56 3.35 -12.82
N VAL A 180 -0.49 2.28 -13.61
CA VAL A 180 0.17 2.29 -14.92
C VAL A 180 -0.54 3.26 -15.87
N LEU A 181 -1.88 3.18 -15.97
CA LEU A 181 -2.65 4.08 -16.85
C LEU A 181 -2.45 5.54 -16.49
N LEU A 182 -2.51 5.89 -15.19
CA LEU A 182 -2.27 7.27 -14.75
C LEU A 182 -0.82 7.72 -14.97
N GLY A 183 0.13 6.80 -14.92
CA GLY A 183 1.53 7.09 -15.21
C GLY A 183 1.83 7.28 -16.70
N LEU A 184 0.93 6.82 -17.59
CA LEU A 184 1.01 7.02 -19.04
C LEU A 184 0.37 8.35 -19.48
N PHE A 185 -0.47 8.96 -18.64
CA PHE A 185 -1.10 10.26 -18.87
C PHE A 185 -0.25 11.40 -18.35
#